data_71fb7bfbe244b035c15f49cc3c2c03e9
#
_entry.id   71fb7bfbe244b035c15f49cc3c2c03e9
#
_cell.length_a   1.000
_cell.length_b   1.000
_cell.length_c   1.000
_cell.angle_alpha   90.00
_cell.angle_beta   90.00
_cell.angle_gamma   90.00
#
_symmetry.space_group_name_H-M   'P 1'
#
loop_
_entity.id
_entity.type
_entity.pdbx_description
1 polymer ?
#
loop_
_entity_poly.entity_id
_entity_poly.type
_entity_poly.pdbx_seq_one_letter_code
_entity_poly.pdbx_strand_id
1 'polypeptide(L)'
;SLPLVGALLYLLFGNKRTARPLKRRLQQVQKSCNPQPLPIKEAPFDGEKRMGQTVRWLEEKTQYPMCAVEQVRYYPLGDNMFPDMLADLKNARNSIYVEYFIIEPGHMWDAIVNELEIKMEQGVDVRVIYDDLGSISSFNFSNVRELKKKGIPCIPFNPFLALKGTANYRDHRKMLIIDNEVAYSGGINLSDRYINLEHP
;
A
#
# COMPACT_ATOMS: atom_id res chain seq x y z
N SER A 1 -32.24 2.87 -21.50
CA SER A 1 -31.50 1.81 -20.76
C SER A 1 -31.55 0.53 -21.61
N LEU A 2 -30.40 -0.09 -21.77
CA LEU A 2 -30.26 -1.35 -22.50
C LEU A 2 -30.01 -2.45 -21.45
N PRO A 3 -31.08 -3.05 -20.89
CA PRO A 3 -30.93 -4.02 -19.79
C PRO A 3 -30.12 -5.25 -20.18
N LEU A 4 -30.19 -5.68 -21.43
CA LEU A 4 -29.41 -6.80 -21.95
C LEU A 4 -27.91 -6.48 -22.01
N VAL A 5 -27.56 -5.26 -22.43
CA VAL A 5 -26.16 -4.80 -22.44
C VAL A 5 -25.63 -4.66 -21.01
N GLY A 6 -26.44 -4.10 -20.11
CA GLY A 6 -26.10 -4.01 -18.69
C GLY A 6 -25.89 -5.39 -18.04
N ALA A 7 -26.76 -6.35 -18.33
CA ALA A 7 -26.63 -7.72 -17.86
C ALA A 7 -25.36 -8.38 -18.42
N LEU A 8 -25.04 -8.20 -19.70
CA LEU A 8 -23.83 -8.70 -20.32
C LEU A 8 -22.57 -8.09 -19.68
N LEU A 9 -22.55 -6.77 -19.49
CA LEU A 9 -21.46 -6.07 -18.81
C LEU A 9 -21.32 -6.55 -17.36
N TYR A 10 -22.44 -6.76 -16.66
CA TYR A 10 -22.40 -7.31 -15.32
C TYR A 10 -21.82 -8.74 -15.28
N LEU A 11 -22.20 -9.61 -16.23
CA LEU A 11 -21.62 -10.96 -16.33
C LEU A 11 -20.13 -10.94 -16.64
N LEU A 12 -19.68 -9.99 -17.45
CA LEU A 12 -18.26 -9.85 -17.83
C LEU A 12 -17.41 -9.20 -16.72
N PHE A 13 -17.93 -8.15 -16.09
CA PHE A 13 -17.14 -7.30 -15.18
C PHE A 13 -17.62 -7.32 -13.72
N GLY A 14 -18.87 -7.75 -13.46
CA GLY A 14 -19.44 -7.82 -12.11
C GLY A 14 -18.98 -9.00 -11.29
N ASN A 15 -18.19 -9.91 -11.85
CA ASN A 15 -17.75 -11.10 -11.16
C ASN A 15 -16.68 -10.75 -10.11
N LYS A 16 -17.06 -10.85 -8.84
CA LYS A 16 -16.18 -10.63 -7.69
C LYS A 16 -15.24 -11.80 -7.37
N ARG A 17 -15.16 -12.80 -8.22
CA ARG A 17 -14.31 -13.97 -7.97
C ARG A 17 -12.87 -13.67 -8.37
N THR A 18 -11.97 -13.71 -7.41
CA THR A 18 -10.53 -13.67 -7.66
C THR A 18 -10.16 -14.78 -8.65
N ALA A 19 -9.34 -14.48 -9.64
CA ALA A 19 -8.87 -15.47 -10.60
C ALA A 19 -8.29 -16.69 -9.85
N ARG A 20 -8.68 -17.90 -10.24
CA ARG A 20 -8.27 -19.14 -9.56
C ARG A 20 -6.74 -19.25 -9.31
N PRO A 21 -5.86 -18.85 -10.25
CA PRO A 21 -4.42 -18.87 -10.00
C PRO A 21 -3.98 -17.92 -8.89
N LEU A 22 -4.56 -16.72 -8.84
CA LEU A 22 -4.24 -15.74 -7.79
C LEU A 22 -4.75 -16.21 -6.43
N LYS A 23 -5.96 -16.77 -6.36
CA LYS A 23 -6.49 -17.37 -5.13
C LYS A 23 -5.59 -18.48 -4.60
N ARG A 24 -5.07 -19.36 -5.46
CA ARG A 24 -4.14 -20.42 -5.08
C ARG A 24 -2.82 -19.85 -4.55
N ARG A 25 -2.26 -18.84 -5.22
CA ARG A 25 -1.04 -18.15 -4.74
C ARG A 25 -1.25 -17.49 -3.39
N LEU A 26 -2.34 -16.75 -3.21
CA LEU A 26 -2.68 -16.13 -1.93
C LEU A 26 -2.83 -17.18 -0.82
N GLN A 27 -3.49 -18.31 -1.09
CA GLN A 27 -3.60 -19.41 -0.13
C GLN A 27 -2.25 -20.05 0.19
N GLN A 28 -1.34 -20.15 -0.79
CA GLN A 28 0.03 -20.64 -0.55
C GLN A 28 0.82 -19.66 0.31
N VAL A 29 0.75 -18.37 -0.01
CA VAL A 29 1.39 -17.32 0.78
C VAL A 29 0.82 -17.29 2.21
N GLN A 30 -0.49 -17.35 2.40
CA GLN A 30 -1.12 -17.43 3.72
C GLN A 30 -0.66 -18.64 4.54
N LYS A 31 -0.43 -19.78 3.89
CA LYS A 31 0.07 -20.99 4.57
C LYS A 31 1.56 -20.93 4.89
N SER A 32 2.34 -20.22 4.07
CA SER A 32 3.80 -20.06 4.28
C SER A 32 4.13 -18.87 5.17
N CYS A 33 3.31 -17.82 5.14
CA CYS A 33 3.36 -16.75 6.14
C CYS A 33 2.67 -17.24 7.40
N ASN A 34 3.47 -17.80 8.32
CA ASN A 34 3.05 -17.87 9.71
C ASN A 34 3.30 -16.46 10.28
N PRO A 35 2.29 -15.59 10.43
CA PRO A 35 2.50 -14.30 11.05
C PRO A 35 2.94 -14.62 12.49
N GLN A 36 4.24 -14.59 12.71
CA GLN A 36 4.74 -14.53 14.08
C GLN A 36 4.09 -13.28 14.66
N PRO A 37 3.29 -13.40 15.73
CA PRO A 37 2.81 -12.20 16.40
C PRO A 37 4.08 -11.43 16.78
N LEU A 38 4.26 -10.27 16.15
CA LEU A 38 5.27 -9.32 16.62
C LEU A 38 5.01 -9.18 18.13
N PRO A 39 6.05 -9.00 18.96
CA PRO A 39 5.88 -8.69 20.37
C PRO A 39 5.19 -7.33 20.47
N ILE A 40 3.89 -7.34 20.25
CA ILE A 40 3.05 -6.14 20.31
C ILE A 40 2.79 -5.92 21.80
N LYS A 41 3.15 -4.74 22.26
CA LYS A 41 2.80 -4.30 23.60
C LYS A 41 1.28 -4.12 23.62
N GLU A 42 0.55 -5.12 24.09
CA GLU A 42 -0.91 -5.04 24.23
C GLU A 42 -1.24 -3.82 25.09
N ALA A 43 -2.07 -2.94 24.55
CA ALA A 43 -2.59 -1.82 25.33
C ALA A 43 -3.98 -2.19 25.80
N PRO A 44 -4.24 -2.21 27.13
CA PRO A 44 -5.60 -2.35 27.62
C PRO A 44 -6.43 -1.17 27.10
N PHE A 45 -7.60 -1.45 26.57
CA PHE A 45 -8.50 -0.41 26.12
C PHE A 45 -9.10 0.33 27.34
N ASP A 46 -8.77 1.60 27.47
CA ASP A 46 -9.21 2.49 28.56
C ASP A 46 -10.28 3.49 28.08
N GLY A 47 -11.14 3.10 27.16
CA GLY A 47 -12.17 3.94 26.58
C GLY A 47 -13.59 3.56 26.93
N GLU A 48 -14.56 4.27 26.34
CA GLU A 48 -15.98 4.00 26.53
C GLU A 48 -16.35 2.53 26.26
N LYS A 49 -17.27 1.96 27.05
CA LYS A 49 -17.72 0.57 26.96
C LYS A 49 -18.12 0.13 25.55
N ARG A 50 -18.79 1.04 24.80
CA ARG A 50 -19.22 0.79 23.41
C ARG A 50 -18.04 0.64 22.46
N MET A 51 -17.02 1.47 22.61
CA MET A 51 -15.79 1.41 21.82
C MET A 51 -14.99 0.14 22.14
N GLY A 52 -14.93 -0.27 23.42
CA GLY A 52 -14.30 -1.52 23.84
C GLY A 52 -14.95 -2.77 23.23
N GLN A 53 -16.26 -2.75 22.97
CA GLN A 53 -16.94 -3.83 22.24
C GLN A 53 -16.52 -3.87 20.77
N THR A 54 -16.40 -2.71 20.14
CA THR A 54 -15.92 -2.61 18.75
C THR A 54 -14.47 -3.06 18.61
N VAL A 55 -13.60 -2.67 19.53
CA VAL A 55 -12.20 -3.11 19.55
C VAL A 55 -12.12 -4.63 19.65
N ARG A 56 -12.79 -5.24 20.62
CA ARG A 56 -12.81 -6.70 20.78
C ARG A 56 -13.33 -7.42 19.54
N TRP A 57 -14.40 -6.91 18.94
CA TRP A 57 -14.92 -7.47 17.68
C TRP A 57 -13.91 -7.40 16.55
N LEU A 58 -13.18 -6.27 16.42
CA LEU A 58 -12.11 -6.12 15.43
C LEU A 58 -10.98 -7.11 15.69
N GLU A 59 -10.51 -7.23 16.93
CA GLU A 59 -9.44 -8.18 17.31
C GLU A 59 -9.82 -9.62 16.96
N GLU A 60 -11.06 -10.03 17.32
CA GLU A 60 -11.57 -11.36 16.98
C GLU A 60 -11.66 -11.63 15.48
N LYS A 61 -12.04 -10.62 14.68
CA LYS A 61 -12.21 -10.77 13.24
C LYS A 61 -10.91 -10.66 12.46
N THR A 62 -10.01 -9.81 12.89
CA THR A 62 -8.74 -9.54 12.19
C THR A 62 -7.61 -10.41 12.69
N GLN A 63 -7.71 -10.96 13.91
CA GLN A 63 -6.63 -11.64 14.62
C GLN A 63 -5.44 -10.72 14.93
N TYR A 64 -5.66 -9.40 14.90
CA TYR A 64 -4.67 -8.41 15.29
C TYR A 64 -5.10 -7.75 16.61
N PRO A 65 -4.30 -7.83 17.66
CA PRO A 65 -4.60 -7.16 18.92
C PRO A 65 -4.44 -5.65 18.81
N MET A 66 -5.15 -4.94 19.67
CA MET A 66 -4.91 -3.51 19.84
C MET A 66 -3.50 -3.30 20.41
N CYS A 67 -2.75 -2.41 19.80
CA CYS A 67 -1.40 -2.08 20.25
C CYS A 67 -1.29 -0.62 20.68
N ALA A 68 -0.38 -0.36 21.62
CA ALA A 68 -0.02 1.00 21.97
C ALA A 68 0.80 1.62 20.84
N VAL A 69 0.47 2.84 20.48
CA VAL A 69 1.25 3.67 19.58
C VAL A 69 1.93 4.75 20.42
N GLU A 70 3.25 4.88 20.30
CA GLU A 70 4.01 5.86 21.09
C GLU A 70 3.68 7.29 20.69
N GLN A 71 3.55 7.52 19.38
CA GLN A 71 3.25 8.85 18.85
C GLN A 71 2.38 8.74 17.60
N VAL A 72 1.39 9.63 17.49
CA VAL A 72 0.61 9.83 16.27
C VAL A 72 0.75 11.29 15.85
N ARG A 73 1.12 11.51 14.58
CA ARG A 73 1.19 12.84 13.99
C ARG A 73 0.21 12.95 12.84
N TYR A 74 -0.64 13.96 12.87
CA TYR A 74 -1.57 14.26 11.79
C TYR A 74 -1.02 15.35 10.88
N TYR A 75 -1.05 15.08 9.57
CA TYR A 75 -0.68 16.04 8.54
C TYR A 75 -1.93 16.44 7.77
N PRO A 76 -2.33 17.72 7.82
CA PRO A 76 -3.51 18.20 7.08
C PRO A 76 -3.27 18.24 5.56
N LEU A 77 -2.00 18.41 5.14
CA LEU A 77 -1.59 18.57 3.74
C LEU A 77 -0.35 17.71 3.45
N GLY A 78 -0.21 17.28 2.18
CA GLY A 78 0.91 16.45 1.75
C GLY A 78 2.25 17.17 1.72
N ASP A 79 2.25 18.47 1.43
CA ASP A 79 3.46 19.31 1.47
C ASP A 79 4.04 19.42 2.88
N ASN A 80 3.24 19.33 3.93
CA ASN A 80 3.72 19.24 5.30
C ASN A 80 4.25 17.84 5.66
N MET A 81 3.69 16.79 5.06
CA MET A 81 4.07 15.40 5.30
C MET A 81 5.35 15.01 4.55
N PHE A 82 5.50 15.45 3.32
CA PHE A 82 6.53 14.95 2.42
C PHE A 82 7.98 15.18 2.89
N PRO A 83 8.34 16.35 3.45
CA PRO A 83 9.67 16.56 4.03
C PRO A 83 9.99 15.58 5.18
N ASP A 84 9.03 15.33 6.06
CA ASP A 84 9.21 14.38 7.17
C ASP A 84 9.34 12.95 6.64
N MET A 85 8.52 12.57 5.66
CA MET A 85 8.60 11.27 4.97
C MET A 85 10.00 11.05 4.37
N LEU A 86 10.57 12.04 3.69
CA LEU A 86 11.93 11.94 3.14
C LEU A 86 12.99 11.88 4.23
N ALA A 87 12.81 12.61 5.33
CA ALA A 87 13.73 12.55 6.47
C ALA A 87 13.74 11.16 7.11
N ASP A 88 12.57 10.53 7.27
CA ASP A 88 12.46 9.19 7.83
C ASP A 88 13.02 8.13 6.88
N LEU A 89 12.79 8.26 5.56
CA LEU A 89 13.43 7.40 4.57
C LEU A 89 14.97 7.47 4.65
N LYS A 90 15.54 8.67 4.81
CA LYS A 90 16.99 8.87 4.99
C LYS A 90 17.53 8.21 6.25
N ASN A 91 16.72 8.06 7.27
CA ASN A 91 17.10 7.45 8.54
C ASN A 91 16.87 5.93 8.61
N ALA A 92 16.24 5.34 7.61
CA ALA A 92 15.95 3.91 7.54
C ALA A 92 17.22 3.06 7.64
N ARG A 93 17.15 1.96 8.39
CA ARG A 93 18.30 1.08 8.69
C ARG A 93 18.07 -0.38 8.30
N ASN A 94 16.83 -0.86 8.36
CA ASN A 94 16.51 -2.28 8.20
C ASN A 94 15.59 -2.55 7.02
N SER A 95 14.45 -1.82 6.91
CA SER A 95 13.44 -2.11 5.91
C SER A 95 12.63 -0.89 5.49
N ILE A 96 12.23 -0.84 4.22
CA ILE A 96 11.31 0.15 3.65
C ILE A 96 10.29 -0.59 2.80
N TYR A 97 9.01 -0.50 3.16
CA TYR A 97 7.91 -1.11 2.42
C TYR A 97 6.95 -0.03 1.93
N VAL A 98 6.80 0.05 0.61
CA VAL A 98 5.98 1.04 -0.09
C VAL A 98 4.80 0.32 -0.72
N GLU A 99 3.56 0.69 -0.35
CA GLU A 99 2.32 0.11 -0.90
C GLU A 99 1.34 1.23 -1.23
N TYR A 100 1.16 1.52 -2.52
CA TYR A 100 0.33 2.63 -2.96
C TYR A 100 -0.63 2.25 -4.08
N PHE A 101 -1.83 2.85 -4.03
CA PHE A 101 -2.83 2.67 -5.08
C PHE A 101 -2.41 3.35 -6.38
N ILE A 102 -1.94 4.61 -6.30
CA ILE A 102 -1.42 5.36 -7.44
C ILE A 102 0.02 5.77 -7.16
N ILE A 103 0.88 5.47 -8.11
CA ILE A 103 2.22 6.03 -8.23
C ILE A 103 2.28 6.81 -9.54
N GLU A 104 2.74 8.04 -9.49
CA GLU A 104 2.89 8.91 -10.64
C GLU A 104 4.32 9.48 -10.65
N PRO A 105 5.09 9.27 -11.74
CA PRO A 105 6.40 9.87 -11.88
C PRO A 105 6.32 11.40 -11.77
N GLY A 106 7.26 11.98 -11.04
CA GLY A 106 7.32 13.40 -10.76
C GLY A 106 8.24 13.65 -9.58
N HIS A 107 8.31 14.89 -9.11
CA HIS A 107 9.24 15.30 -8.05
C HIS A 107 9.11 14.45 -6.78
N MET A 108 7.86 14.22 -6.32
CA MET A 108 7.62 13.41 -5.12
C MET A 108 8.13 11.98 -5.29
N TRP A 109 7.77 11.32 -6.39
CA TRP A 109 8.18 9.94 -6.64
C TRP A 109 9.67 9.82 -6.88
N ASP A 110 10.26 10.71 -7.67
CA ASP A 110 11.69 10.68 -8.01
C ASP A 110 12.56 10.88 -6.77
N ALA A 111 12.17 11.78 -5.87
CA ALA A 111 12.85 11.97 -4.60
C ALA A 111 12.78 10.72 -3.71
N ILE A 112 11.62 10.05 -3.65
CA ILE A 112 11.48 8.79 -2.93
C ILE A 112 12.37 7.71 -3.56
N VAL A 113 12.32 7.52 -4.87
CA VAL A 113 13.14 6.50 -5.58
C VAL A 113 14.62 6.70 -5.33
N ASN A 114 15.10 7.95 -5.33
CA ASN A 114 16.50 8.25 -5.04
C ASN A 114 16.89 7.78 -3.62
N GLU A 115 16.05 8.01 -2.62
CA GLU A 115 16.31 7.52 -1.27
C GLU A 115 16.22 5.98 -1.19
N LEU A 116 15.25 5.36 -1.88
CA LEU A 116 15.15 3.89 -1.92
C LEU A 116 16.40 3.25 -2.54
N GLU A 117 16.95 3.83 -3.60
CA GLU A 117 18.18 3.36 -4.26
C GLU A 117 19.38 3.44 -3.30
N ILE A 118 19.58 4.60 -2.66
CA ILE A 118 20.64 4.79 -1.66
C ILE A 118 20.50 3.78 -0.52
N LYS A 119 19.30 3.56 -0.03
CA LYS A 119 19.04 2.63 1.08
C LYS A 119 19.28 1.18 0.71
N MET A 120 18.91 0.79 -0.51
CA MET A 120 19.25 -0.54 -1.03
C MET A 120 20.76 -0.78 -1.10
N GLU A 121 21.53 0.20 -1.58
CA GLU A 121 22.99 0.11 -1.61
C GLU A 121 23.59 -0.04 -0.21
N GLN A 122 22.90 0.48 0.81
CA GLN A 122 23.26 0.31 2.23
C GLN A 122 22.78 -1.02 2.84
N GLY A 123 22.10 -1.87 2.05
CA GLY A 123 21.63 -3.19 2.50
C GLY A 123 20.28 -3.20 3.19
N VAL A 124 19.50 -2.11 3.10
CA VAL A 124 18.12 -2.04 3.61
C VAL A 124 17.19 -2.87 2.70
N ASP A 125 16.27 -3.65 3.30
CA ASP A 125 15.26 -4.42 2.56
C ASP A 125 14.17 -3.49 2.01
N VAL A 126 14.26 -3.15 0.74
CA VAL A 126 13.30 -2.25 0.07
C VAL A 126 12.33 -3.06 -0.78
N ARG A 127 11.04 -2.81 -0.64
CA ARG A 127 9.98 -3.43 -1.47
C ARG A 127 8.91 -2.43 -1.86
N VAL A 128 8.51 -2.46 -3.13
CA VAL A 128 7.47 -1.60 -3.68
C VAL A 128 6.33 -2.45 -4.22
N ILE A 129 5.10 -2.11 -3.82
CA ILE A 129 3.86 -2.67 -4.35
C ILE A 129 2.99 -1.51 -4.83
N TYR A 130 2.42 -1.65 -6.02
CA TYR A 130 1.46 -0.67 -6.55
C TYR A 130 0.23 -1.37 -7.13
N ASP A 131 -0.92 -0.72 -7.08
CA ASP A 131 -2.12 -1.24 -7.74
C ASP A 131 -2.03 -1.03 -9.25
N ASP A 132 -2.09 -2.12 -10.02
CA ASP A 132 -1.86 -2.08 -11.46
C ASP A 132 -2.95 -1.29 -12.21
N LEU A 133 -4.20 -1.37 -11.78
CA LEU A 133 -5.29 -0.59 -12.38
C LEU A 133 -5.28 0.86 -11.90
N GLY A 134 -5.01 1.08 -10.60
CA GLY A 134 -4.92 2.42 -10.03
C GLY A 134 -3.83 3.26 -10.68
N SER A 135 -2.72 2.65 -11.03
CA SER A 135 -1.56 3.30 -11.64
C SER A 135 -1.47 3.13 -13.17
N ILE A 136 -2.51 2.57 -13.82
CA ILE A 136 -2.46 2.17 -15.25
C ILE A 136 -2.13 3.32 -16.21
N SER A 137 -2.55 4.53 -15.88
CA SER A 137 -2.31 5.72 -16.71
C SER A 137 -0.99 6.44 -16.41
N SER A 138 -0.39 6.18 -15.25
CA SER A 138 0.77 6.94 -14.76
C SER A 138 2.02 6.10 -14.59
N PHE A 139 1.89 4.83 -14.20
CA PHE A 139 3.02 3.97 -13.86
C PHE A 139 2.99 2.69 -14.69
N ASN A 140 3.78 2.69 -15.76
CA ASN A 140 3.79 1.64 -16.77
C ASN A 140 5.00 0.69 -16.64
N PHE A 141 5.10 -0.26 -17.58
CA PHE A 141 6.20 -1.24 -17.61
C PHE A 141 7.59 -0.62 -17.69
N SER A 142 7.76 0.57 -18.28
CA SER A 142 9.06 1.23 -18.32
C SER A 142 9.51 1.70 -16.95
N ASN A 143 8.60 2.24 -16.13
CA ASN A 143 8.87 2.66 -14.76
C ASN A 143 9.27 1.46 -13.89
N VAL A 144 8.53 0.34 -13.98
CA VAL A 144 8.88 -0.90 -13.28
C VAL A 144 10.25 -1.43 -13.72
N ARG A 145 10.56 -1.34 -15.02
CA ARG A 145 11.86 -1.77 -15.54
C ARG A 145 13.00 -0.88 -15.04
N GLU A 146 12.77 0.41 -14.89
CA GLU A 146 13.75 1.35 -14.30
C GLU A 146 14.04 1.03 -12.84
N LEU A 147 13.00 0.83 -12.03
CA LEU A 147 13.18 0.37 -10.65
C LEU A 147 13.99 -0.94 -10.59
N LYS A 148 13.67 -1.86 -11.48
CA LYS A 148 14.38 -3.13 -11.55
C LYS A 148 15.86 -3.00 -11.94
N LYS A 149 16.20 -2.02 -12.82
CA LYS A 149 17.60 -1.70 -13.14
C LYS A 149 18.35 -1.11 -11.94
N LYS A 150 17.66 -0.35 -11.11
CA LYS A 150 18.13 0.18 -9.82
C LYS A 150 18.18 -0.89 -8.72
N GLY A 151 17.80 -2.13 -9.03
CA GLY A 151 17.73 -3.23 -8.08
C GLY A 151 16.49 -3.22 -7.17
N ILE A 152 15.62 -2.23 -7.26
CA ILE A 152 14.45 -2.07 -6.38
C ILE A 152 13.36 -3.08 -6.77
N PRO A 153 13.00 -4.05 -5.89
CA PRO A 153 11.89 -4.97 -6.13
C PRO A 153 10.57 -4.22 -6.22
N CYS A 154 9.90 -4.31 -7.37
CA CYS A 154 8.61 -3.68 -7.59
C CYS A 154 7.66 -4.68 -8.24
N ILE A 155 6.49 -4.88 -7.64
CA ILE A 155 5.46 -5.81 -8.12
C ILE A 155 4.09 -5.15 -8.22
N PRO A 156 3.32 -5.43 -9.30
CA PRO A 156 1.95 -4.97 -9.40
C PRO A 156 1.04 -5.81 -8.49
N PHE A 157 0.19 -5.16 -7.74
CA PHE A 157 -0.94 -5.80 -7.08
C PHE A 157 -2.04 -6.09 -8.09
N ASN A 158 -2.53 -7.33 -8.12
CA ASN A 158 -3.62 -7.82 -8.97
C ASN A 158 -3.55 -7.28 -10.42
N PRO A 159 -2.59 -7.74 -11.24
CA PRO A 159 -2.38 -7.26 -12.61
C PRO A 159 -3.68 -7.22 -13.42
N PHE A 160 -3.96 -6.08 -14.04
CA PHE A 160 -5.18 -5.87 -14.79
C PHE A 160 -5.14 -6.58 -16.14
N LEU A 161 -6.01 -7.55 -16.30
CA LEU A 161 -6.23 -8.26 -17.56
C LEU A 161 -7.70 -8.09 -17.94
N ALA A 162 -7.98 -7.21 -18.89
CA ALA A 162 -9.34 -6.81 -19.29
C ALA A 162 -10.26 -8.02 -19.54
N LEU A 163 -9.77 -9.07 -20.21
CA LEU A 163 -10.53 -10.28 -20.54
C LEU A 163 -10.70 -11.25 -19.37
N LYS A 164 -10.03 -11.06 -18.24
CA LYS A 164 -10.07 -11.98 -17.09
C LYS A 164 -10.85 -11.45 -15.89
N GLY A 165 -11.59 -10.34 -16.05
CA GLY A 165 -12.45 -9.78 -14.99
C GLY A 165 -11.67 -9.35 -13.74
N THR A 166 -10.40 -8.93 -13.88
CA THR A 166 -9.54 -8.53 -12.76
C THR A 166 -9.72 -7.05 -12.36
N ALA A 167 -10.78 -6.39 -12.86
CA ALA A 167 -11.08 -4.99 -12.52
C ALA A 167 -11.43 -4.79 -11.03
N ASN A 168 -12.01 -5.81 -10.41
CA ASN A 168 -12.37 -5.80 -9.00
C ASN A 168 -11.17 -6.24 -8.13
N TYR A 169 -11.28 -6.06 -6.81
CA TYR A 169 -10.20 -6.35 -5.84
C TYR A 169 -8.97 -5.47 -6.07
N ARG A 170 -9.16 -4.18 -5.92
CA ARG A 170 -8.09 -3.20 -5.98
C ARG A 170 -7.54 -2.93 -4.59
N ASP A 171 -6.26 -2.67 -4.53
CA ASP A 171 -5.60 -2.26 -3.29
C ASP A 171 -5.59 -0.73 -3.19
N HIS A 172 -6.55 -0.17 -2.47
CA HIS A 172 -6.68 1.28 -2.31
C HIS A 172 -5.86 1.83 -1.12
N ARG A 173 -4.95 1.03 -0.57
CA ARG A 173 -4.09 1.46 0.54
C ARG A 173 -3.01 2.43 0.05
N LYS A 174 -2.57 3.29 0.93
CA LYS A 174 -1.43 4.17 0.78
C LYS A 174 -0.64 4.01 2.07
N MET A 175 0.45 3.27 1.98
CA MET A 175 1.28 2.95 3.14
C MET A 175 2.75 3.03 2.79
N LEU A 176 3.52 3.67 3.67
CA LEU A 176 4.96 3.57 3.72
C LEU A 176 5.31 3.12 5.13
N ILE A 177 6.03 2.01 5.24
CA ILE A 177 6.48 1.45 6.51
C ILE A 177 7.99 1.44 6.52
N ILE A 178 8.60 2.00 7.55
CA ILE A 178 10.04 2.13 7.71
C ILE A 178 10.43 1.45 9.02
N ASP A 179 11.34 0.47 8.93
CA ASP A 179 11.95 -0.26 10.04
C ASP A 179 10.95 -0.94 11.01
N ASN A 180 9.68 -1.09 10.63
CA ASN A 180 8.56 -1.46 11.51
C ASN A 180 8.35 -0.50 12.71
N GLU A 181 8.91 0.69 12.66
CA GLU A 181 8.85 1.71 13.70
C GLU A 181 7.99 2.90 13.28
N VAL A 182 8.10 3.32 12.02
CA VAL A 182 7.34 4.46 11.46
C VAL A 182 6.42 3.97 10.35
N ALA A 183 5.17 4.41 10.39
CA ALA A 183 4.19 4.13 9.35
C ALA A 183 3.45 5.39 8.91
N TYR A 184 3.50 5.69 7.62
CA TYR A 184 2.67 6.70 6.98
C TYR A 184 1.46 6.02 6.36
N SER A 185 0.26 6.48 6.67
CA SER A 185 -0.98 6.00 6.06
C SER A 185 -2.01 7.12 5.95
N GLY A 186 -2.84 7.07 4.91
CA GLY A 186 -3.85 8.10 4.70
C GLY A 186 -4.49 8.09 3.31
N GLY A 187 -4.96 9.25 2.86
CA GLY A 187 -5.60 9.44 1.56
C GLY A 187 -4.66 9.83 0.41
N ILE A 188 -3.42 10.20 0.71
CA ILE A 188 -2.46 10.77 -0.24
C ILE A 188 -1.79 9.65 -1.04
N ASN A 189 -1.81 9.74 -2.38
CA ASN A 189 -1.03 8.90 -3.27
C ASN A 189 0.36 9.52 -3.52
N LEU A 190 1.24 8.81 -4.21
CA LEU A 190 2.56 9.32 -4.61
C LEU A 190 2.43 10.06 -5.95
N SER A 191 2.13 11.35 -5.87
CA SER A 191 1.96 12.24 -7.02
C SER A 191 2.14 13.69 -6.57
N ASP A 192 2.70 14.52 -7.44
CA ASP A 192 3.01 15.94 -7.19
C ASP A 192 1.77 16.78 -6.87
N ARG A 193 0.58 16.32 -7.31
CA ARG A 193 -0.72 16.94 -6.97
C ARG A 193 -0.98 17.00 -5.46
N TYR A 194 -0.44 16.07 -4.69
CA TYR A 194 -0.66 16.00 -3.25
C TYR A 194 0.33 16.87 -2.45
N ILE A 195 1.35 17.39 -3.11
CA ILE A 195 2.36 18.29 -2.51
C ILE A 195 2.33 19.69 -3.14
N ASN A 196 1.21 20.06 -3.75
CA ASN A 196 0.94 21.38 -4.33
C ASN A 196 1.96 21.88 -5.37
N LEU A 197 2.62 20.97 -6.11
CA LEU A 197 3.57 21.36 -7.17
C LEU A 197 2.90 21.56 -8.53
N GLU A 198 1.85 20.79 -8.84
CA GLU A 198 1.15 20.92 -10.12
C GLU A 198 -0.01 21.92 -10.08
N HIS A 199 -0.68 22.01 -8.93
CA HIS A 199 -1.85 22.86 -8.72
C HIS A 199 -1.78 23.47 -7.31
N PRO A 200 -0.98 24.54 -7.13
CA PRO A 200 -0.86 25.23 -5.86
C PRO A 200 -2.15 25.94 -5.45
#